data_5ce0656c91f085d3bef9169fd1281df4
#
_entry.id   5ce0656c91f085d3bef9169fd1281df4
#
_cell.length_a   1.000
_cell.length_b   1.000
_cell.length_c   1.000
_cell.angle_alpha   90.00
_cell.angle_beta   90.00
_cell.angle_gamma   90.00
#
_symmetry.space_group_name_H-M   'P 1'
#
loop_
_entity.id
_entity.type
_entity.pdbx_description
1 polymer ?
#
loop_
_entity_poly.entity_id
_entity_poly.type
_entity_poly.pdbx_seq_one_letter_code
_entity_poly.pdbx_strand_id
1 'polypeptide(L)'
;MENRFKSVFDIIGPVMIGPSSSHTAGAVAIGREGNKLFGGIPKKVTVHYYGSFAQTHRGHGTDYAIAAGILGFTTSDLRVPKAPEIARKRGVDIRFVEEKGESPIHHPNTAILDMTDGHKKVQLAGCSIGGGAIEIRRLVIHDIVVEPSGTLPIVLFIDPERKIKNQRSLTSFLQQKAPFNESRIYKSPDYYIYEYDMQNYFKSSLIGELKKKYKNIVCL
;
A
#
# COMPACT_ATOMS: atom_id res chain seq x y z
N MET A 1 13.24 26.35 0.89
CA MET A 1 11.97 25.77 0.41
C MET A 1 12.35 24.52 -0.36
N GLU A 2 12.11 23.33 0.21
CA GLU A 2 12.30 22.08 -0.53
C GLU A 2 11.31 22.02 -1.67
N ASN A 3 11.80 21.67 -2.86
CA ASN A 3 10.99 21.51 -4.06
C ASN A 3 9.99 20.37 -3.82
N ARG A 4 8.73 20.69 -3.55
CA ARG A 4 7.65 19.72 -3.28
C ARG A 4 7.31 18.82 -4.47
N PHE A 5 7.82 19.14 -5.66
CA PHE A 5 7.52 18.41 -6.89
C PHE A 5 8.80 17.82 -7.48
N LYS A 6 8.81 16.51 -7.66
CA LYS A 6 9.95 15.77 -8.24
C LYS A 6 9.87 15.68 -9.76
N SER A 7 8.71 15.90 -10.36
CA SER A 7 8.50 15.90 -11.81
C SER A 7 7.29 16.73 -12.23
N VAL A 8 7.19 17.04 -13.53
CA VAL A 8 6.03 17.70 -14.14
C VAL A 8 4.75 16.88 -13.96
N PHE A 9 4.85 15.56 -13.86
CA PHE A 9 3.72 14.65 -13.63
C PHE A 9 3.12 14.79 -12.23
N ASP A 10 3.88 15.27 -11.25
CA ASP A 10 3.35 15.56 -9.91
C ASP A 10 2.39 16.76 -9.94
N ILE A 11 2.54 17.63 -10.95
CA ILE A 11 1.70 18.83 -11.16
C ILE A 11 0.47 18.48 -12.00
N ILE A 12 0.64 17.66 -13.06
CA ILE A 12 -0.44 17.31 -13.99
C ILE A 12 -1.41 16.30 -13.38
N GLY A 13 -0.91 15.49 -12.45
CA GLY A 13 -1.65 14.40 -11.84
C GLY A 13 -1.81 13.17 -12.77
N PRO A 14 -2.23 12.04 -12.23
CA PRO A 14 -2.41 10.81 -13.01
C PRO A 14 -3.66 10.87 -13.89
N VAL A 15 -3.65 10.12 -15.00
CA VAL A 15 -4.88 9.80 -15.73
C VAL A 15 -5.77 8.99 -14.79
N MET A 16 -6.97 9.50 -14.51
CA MET A 16 -7.85 8.93 -13.50
C MET A 16 -9.32 9.06 -13.84
N ILE A 17 -10.14 8.17 -13.31
CA ILE A 17 -11.59 8.24 -13.32
C ILE A 17 -12.06 8.62 -11.93
N GLY A 18 -12.53 9.87 -11.79
CA GLY A 18 -13.01 10.42 -10.54
C GLY A 18 -12.67 11.91 -10.38
N PRO A 19 -13.26 12.58 -9.40
CA PRO A 19 -13.24 14.04 -9.31
C PRO A 19 -11.98 14.63 -8.66
N SER A 20 -11.15 13.82 -7.98
CA SER A 20 -10.06 14.34 -7.13
C SER A 20 -8.79 13.51 -7.23
N SER A 21 -7.66 14.17 -7.50
CA SER A 21 -6.36 13.48 -7.52
C SER A 21 -5.95 12.95 -6.12
N SER A 22 -6.22 13.68 -5.05
CA SER A 22 -5.89 13.22 -3.71
C SER A 22 -6.90 12.20 -3.17
N HIS A 23 -8.22 12.43 -3.33
CA HIS A 23 -9.27 11.60 -2.75
C HIS A 23 -9.66 10.40 -3.63
N THR A 24 -9.47 10.48 -4.93
CA THR A 24 -9.75 9.36 -5.84
C THR A 24 -8.47 8.63 -6.24
N ALA A 25 -7.53 9.29 -6.93
CA ALA A 25 -6.33 8.58 -7.39
C ALA A 25 -5.43 8.12 -6.24
N GLY A 26 -5.25 8.96 -5.20
CA GLY A 26 -4.53 8.56 -3.99
C GLY A 26 -5.19 7.39 -3.26
N ALA A 27 -6.53 7.38 -3.19
CA ALA A 27 -7.26 6.27 -2.59
C ALA A 27 -7.13 4.97 -3.40
N VAL A 28 -7.22 5.01 -4.74
CA VAL A 28 -6.93 3.83 -5.58
C VAL A 28 -5.52 3.32 -5.30
N ALA A 29 -4.53 4.23 -5.22
CA ALA A 29 -3.14 3.85 -4.94
C ALA A 29 -3.01 3.16 -3.58
N ILE A 30 -3.58 3.71 -2.49
CA ILE A 30 -3.57 3.07 -1.16
C ILE A 30 -4.21 1.67 -1.23
N GLY A 31 -5.38 1.54 -1.86
CA GLY A 31 -6.04 0.24 -2.03
C GLY A 31 -5.18 -0.78 -2.79
N ARG A 32 -4.45 -0.34 -3.84
CA ARG A 32 -3.53 -1.20 -4.60
C ARG A 32 -2.34 -1.67 -3.78
N GLU A 33 -1.77 -0.80 -2.95
CA GLU A 33 -0.69 -1.23 -2.05
C GLU A 33 -1.23 -2.22 -1.00
N GLY A 34 -2.48 -2.04 -0.54
CA GLY A 34 -3.18 -3.03 0.27
C GLY A 34 -3.33 -4.39 -0.43
N ASN A 35 -3.74 -4.40 -1.70
CA ASN A 35 -3.83 -5.63 -2.51
C ASN A 35 -2.46 -6.33 -2.66
N LYS A 36 -1.38 -5.56 -2.92
CA LYS A 36 -0.02 -6.09 -3.03
C LYS A 36 0.46 -6.68 -1.69
N LEU A 37 0.23 -5.98 -0.56
CA LEU A 37 0.60 -6.44 0.77
C LEU A 37 -0.16 -7.73 1.15
N PHE A 38 -1.44 -7.76 0.85
CA PHE A 38 -2.26 -8.95 1.09
C PHE A 38 -1.88 -10.10 0.15
N GLY A 39 -1.32 -9.81 -1.01
CA GLY A 39 -0.94 -10.82 -2.02
C GLY A 39 -2.14 -11.31 -2.85
N GLY A 40 -3.13 -10.45 -3.06
CA GLY A 40 -4.34 -10.73 -3.83
C GLY A 40 -5.57 -10.03 -3.27
N ILE A 41 -6.75 -10.57 -3.55
CA ILE A 41 -8.03 -9.99 -3.13
C ILE A 41 -8.44 -10.62 -1.78
N PRO A 42 -8.57 -9.82 -0.69
CA PRO A 42 -9.04 -10.31 0.60
C PRO A 42 -10.54 -10.66 0.57
N LYS A 43 -11.02 -11.46 1.52
CA LYS A 43 -12.47 -11.73 1.69
C LYS A 43 -13.20 -10.64 2.45
N LYS A 44 -12.51 -9.99 3.39
CA LYS A 44 -13.08 -8.93 4.21
C LYS A 44 -12.08 -7.79 4.38
N VAL A 45 -12.57 -6.57 4.24
CA VAL A 45 -11.80 -5.35 4.45
C VAL A 45 -12.60 -4.38 5.32
N THR A 46 -11.98 -3.84 6.37
CA THR A 46 -12.50 -2.67 7.05
C THR A 46 -11.57 -1.51 6.71
N VAL A 47 -12.14 -0.44 6.19
CA VAL A 47 -11.44 0.79 5.82
C VAL A 47 -11.77 1.85 6.86
N HIS A 48 -10.78 2.29 7.62
CA HIS A 48 -10.91 3.35 8.61
C HIS A 48 -10.40 4.66 8.00
N TYR A 49 -11.28 5.63 7.87
CA TYR A 49 -10.95 6.96 7.36
C TYR A 49 -10.76 7.96 8.50
N TYR A 50 -9.77 8.83 8.34
CA TYR A 50 -9.48 9.92 9.27
C TYR A 50 -9.49 11.27 8.56
N GLY A 51 -9.72 12.33 9.33
CA GLY A 51 -9.63 13.72 8.90
C GLY A 51 -10.44 14.03 7.64
N SER A 52 -9.81 14.56 6.61
CA SER A 52 -10.49 14.94 5.35
C SER A 52 -11.08 13.73 4.62
N PHE A 53 -10.43 12.55 4.65
CA PHE A 53 -11.01 11.34 4.08
C PHE A 53 -12.32 10.95 4.80
N ALA A 54 -12.37 11.01 6.13
CA ALA A 54 -13.60 10.73 6.89
C ALA A 54 -14.74 11.69 6.57
N GLN A 55 -14.44 12.97 6.34
CA GLN A 55 -15.43 14.00 6.06
C GLN A 55 -15.99 13.97 4.64
N THR A 56 -15.19 13.49 3.68
CA THR A 56 -15.49 13.72 2.26
C THR A 56 -15.56 12.45 1.41
N HIS A 57 -15.32 11.25 1.97
CA HIS A 57 -15.18 10.00 1.21
C HIS A 57 -16.38 9.70 0.30
N ARG A 58 -17.61 10.00 0.73
CA ARG A 58 -18.83 9.78 -0.07
C ARG A 58 -18.90 10.72 -1.27
N GLY A 59 -18.62 12.01 -1.08
CA GLY A 59 -18.73 13.05 -2.12
C GLY A 59 -17.59 12.99 -3.14
N HIS A 60 -16.39 12.62 -2.73
CA HIS A 60 -15.21 12.58 -3.60
C HIS A 60 -14.89 11.19 -4.17
N GLY A 61 -15.76 10.21 -3.90
CA GLY A 61 -15.61 8.87 -4.47
C GLY A 61 -14.47 8.06 -3.89
N THR A 62 -14.02 8.38 -2.66
CA THR A 62 -12.94 7.66 -1.98
C THR A 62 -13.30 6.20 -1.75
N ASP A 63 -14.58 5.90 -1.45
CA ASP A 63 -15.07 4.54 -1.22
C ASP A 63 -14.89 3.63 -2.43
N TYR A 64 -15.38 4.06 -3.60
CA TYR A 64 -15.21 3.26 -4.80
C TYR A 64 -13.74 3.20 -5.25
N ALA A 65 -12.97 4.24 -4.98
CA ALA A 65 -11.57 4.32 -5.32
C ALA A 65 -10.72 3.32 -4.51
N ILE A 66 -10.88 3.28 -3.18
CA ILE A 66 -10.23 2.28 -2.31
C ILE A 66 -10.65 0.87 -2.73
N ALA A 67 -11.95 0.62 -2.93
CA ALA A 67 -12.46 -0.67 -3.38
C ALA A 67 -11.83 -1.10 -4.72
N ALA A 68 -11.69 -0.16 -5.66
CA ALA A 68 -11.03 -0.41 -6.95
C ALA A 68 -9.56 -0.83 -6.75
N GLY A 69 -8.82 -0.12 -5.91
CA GLY A 69 -7.43 -0.47 -5.58
C GLY A 69 -7.32 -1.85 -4.95
N ILE A 70 -8.18 -2.20 -3.99
CA ILE A 70 -8.25 -3.52 -3.36
C ILE A 70 -8.52 -4.62 -4.40
N LEU A 71 -9.31 -4.34 -5.43
CA LEU A 71 -9.55 -5.25 -6.54
C LEU A 71 -8.40 -5.30 -7.57
N GLY A 72 -7.34 -4.50 -7.40
CA GLY A 72 -6.17 -4.42 -8.28
C GLY A 72 -6.38 -3.53 -9.52
N PHE A 73 -7.45 -2.70 -9.57
CA PHE A 73 -7.68 -1.80 -10.68
C PHE A 73 -6.70 -0.61 -10.66
N THR A 74 -6.42 -0.05 -11.83
CA THR A 74 -5.66 1.20 -11.98
C THR A 74 -6.56 2.42 -11.85
N THR A 75 -5.99 3.60 -11.68
CA THR A 75 -6.73 4.87 -11.59
C THR A 75 -7.54 5.19 -12.85
N SER A 76 -7.10 4.70 -14.00
CA SER A 76 -7.73 4.89 -15.32
C SER A 76 -8.71 3.76 -15.71
N ASP A 77 -8.91 2.76 -14.86
CA ASP A 77 -9.82 1.65 -15.17
C ASP A 77 -11.28 2.11 -15.12
N LEU A 78 -12.02 1.90 -16.22
CA LEU A 78 -13.43 2.30 -16.33
C LEU A 78 -14.36 1.65 -15.31
N ARG A 79 -13.91 0.58 -14.67
CA ARG A 79 -14.66 -0.12 -13.62
C ARG A 79 -14.55 0.54 -12.25
N VAL A 80 -13.67 1.52 -12.06
CA VAL A 80 -13.43 2.20 -10.78
C VAL A 80 -14.74 2.63 -10.09
N PRO A 81 -15.69 3.34 -10.73
CA PRO A 81 -16.92 3.78 -10.07
C PRO A 81 -17.84 2.62 -9.62
N LYS A 82 -17.71 1.44 -10.23
CA LYS A 82 -18.50 0.25 -9.94
C LYS A 82 -17.78 -0.74 -9.01
N ALA A 83 -16.59 -0.37 -8.51
CA ALA A 83 -15.75 -1.27 -7.72
C ALA A 83 -16.44 -1.86 -6.47
N PRO A 84 -17.22 -1.13 -5.67
CA PRO A 84 -17.92 -1.71 -4.52
C PRO A 84 -18.93 -2.81 -4.92
N GLU A 85 -19.63 -2.60 -6.02
CA GLU A 85 -20.56 -3.61 -6.58
C GLU A 85 -19.81 -4.84 -7.07
N ILE A 86 -18.70 -4.64 -7.77
CA ILE A 86 -17.84 -5.73 -8.26
C ILE A 86 -17.22 -6.49 -7.10
N ALA A 87 -16.77 -5.81 -6.04
CA ALA A 87 -16.25 -6.43 -4.83
C ALA A 87 -17.29 -7.36 -4.20
N ARG A 88 -18.52 -6.86 -3.99
CA ARG A 88 -19.62 -7.66 -3.46
C ARG A 88 -19.93 -8.89 -4.32
N LYS A 89 -19.99 -8.74 -5.66
CA LYS A 89 -20.18 -9.87 -6.60
C LYS A 89 -19.05 -10.90 -6.53
N ARG A 90 -17.84 -10.49 -6.14
CA ARG A 90 -16.69 -11.38 -5.94
C ARG A 90 -16.60 -11.93 -4.52
N GLY A 91 -17.61 -11.69 -3.66
CA GLY A 91 -17.63 -12.16 -2.29
C GLY A 91 -16.70 -11.43 -1.34
N VAL A 92 -16.32 -10.17 -1.67
CA VAL A 92 -15.51 -9.31 -0.81
C VAL A 92 -16.43 -8.40 0.01
N ASP A 93 -16.40 -8.54 1.34
CA ASP A 93 -17.09 -7.64 2.28
C ASP A 93 -16.19 -6.44 2.58
N ILE A 94 -16.56 -5.25 2.09
CA ILE A 94 -15.83 -4.00 2.36
C ILE A 94 -16.72 -3.10 3.21
N ARG A 95 -16.19 -2.69 4.37
CA ARG A 95 -16.85 -1.77 5.31
C ARG A 95 -16.03 -0.50 5.45
N PHE A 96 -16.72 0.63 5.44
CA PHE A 96 -16.13 1.95 5.62
C PHE A 96 -16.53 2.50 6.98
N VAL A 97 -15.53 2.99 7.73
CA VAL A 97 -15.69 3.54 9.07
C VAL A 97 -15.10 4.94 9.10
N GLU A 98 -15.91 5.90 9.53
CA GLU A 98 -15.48 7.27 9.77
C GLU A 98 -14.95 7.37 11.22
N GLU A 99 -13.63 7.53 11.35
CA GLU A 99 -12.99 7.63 12.64
C GLU A 99 -12.98 9.08 13.15
N LYS A 100 -13.16 9.24 14.45
CA LYS A 100 -13.09 10.52 15.13
C LYS A 100 -11.68 10.74 15.69
N GLY A 101 -11.23 11.98 15.65
CA GLY A 101 -9.91 12.35 16.19
C GLY A 101 -8.78 12.33 15.18
N GLU A 102 -7.57 12.38 15.72
CA GLU A 102 -6.35 12.45 14.91
C GLU A 102 -5.96 11.09 14.36
N SER A 103 -5.43 11.09 13.13
CA SER A 103 -4.91 9.87 12.50
C SER A 103 -3.68 9.33 13.25
N PRO A 104 -3.59 8.01 13.49
CA PRO A 104 -2.39 7.40 14.09
C PRO A 104 -1.10 7.61 13.29
N ILE A 105 -1.20 8.00 12.02
CA ILE A 105 -0.06 8.32 11.16
C ILE A 105 0.04 9.83 10.86
N HIS A 106 -0.66 10.67 11.65
CA HIS A 106 -0.59 12.14 11.62
C HIS A 106 -0.78 12.77 10.24
N HIS A 107 -1.83 12.34 9.51
CA HIS A 107 -2.16 12.93 8.21
C HIS A 107 -3.68 12.98 7.97
N PRO A 108 -4.25 14.10 7.47
CA PRO A 108 -5.70 14.25 7.30
C PRO A 108 -6.31 13.38 6.20
N ASN A 109 -5.53 12.97 5.20
CA ASN A 109 -6.00 12.09 4.13
C ASN A 109 -5.55 10.66 4.38
N THR A 110 -5.88 10.11 5.56
CA THR A 110 -5.48 8.76 5.97
C THR A 110 -6.57 7.74 5.72
N ALA A 111 -6.17 6.58 5.19
CA ALA A 111 -6.95 5.35 5.21
C ALA A 111 -6.14 4.22 5.84
N ILE A 112 -6.76 3.49 6.78
CA ILE A 112 -6.21 2.27 7.37
C ILE A 112 -7.05 1.10 6.87
N LEU A 113 -6.41 0.12 6.26
CA LEU A 113 -7.03 -1.06 5.67
C LEU A 113 -6.75 -2.27 6.55
N ASP A 114 -7.77 -2.77 7.26
CA ASP A 114 -7.73 -4.09 7.91
C ASP A 114 -8.23 -5.14 6.94
N MET A 115 -7.37 -6.06 6.54
CA MET A 115 -7.66 -7.04 5.48
C MET A 115 -7.48 -8.46 5.97
N THR A 116 -8.44 -9.34 5.64
CA THR A 116 -8.38 -10.76 6.01
C THR A 116 -9.12 -11.66 5.01
N ASP A 117 -8.71 -12.93 4.95
CA ASP A 117 -9.44 -14.03 4.28
C ASP A 117 -9.93 -15.10 5.28
N GLY A 118 -9.73 -14.83 6.58
CA GLY A 118 -10.03 -15.75 7.68
C GLY A 118 -8.80 -16.52 8.18
N HIS A 119 -7.74 -16.64 7.39
CA HIS A 119 -6.47 -17.29 7.77
C HIS A 119 -5.34 -16.27 7.93
N LYS A 120 -5.25 -15.35 7.00
CA LYS A 120 -4.28 -14.27 6.99
C LYS A 120 -4.94 -12.97 7.40
N LYS A 121 -4.25 -12.18 8.22
CA LYS A 121 -4.63 -10.82 8.58
C LYS A 121 -3.44 -9.89 8.37
N VAL A 122 -3.68 -8.77 7.71
CA VAL A 122 -2.70 -7.69 7.56
C VAL A 122 -3.40 -6.34 7.70
N GLN A 123 -2.65 -5.34 8.14
CA GLN A 123 -3.11 -3.95 8.17
C GLN A 123 -2.13 -3.08 7.38
N LEU A 124 -2.66 -2.11 6.66
CA LEU A 124 -1.89 -1.08 5.98
C LEU A 124 -2.47 0.29 6.32
N ALA A 125 -1.65 1.18 6.86
CA ALA A 125 -1.98 2.58 7.07
C ALA A 125 -1.21 3.44 6.06
N GLY A 126 -1.96 4.08 5.18
CA GLY A 126 -1.43 4.97 4.14
C GLY A 126 -2.13 6.31 4.12
N CYS A 127 -1.46 7.31 3.57
CA CYS A 127 -2.05 8.62 3.35
C CYS A 127 -1.79 9.13 1.94
N SER A 128 -2.73 9.93 1.44
CA SER A 128 -2.55 10.64 0.17
C SER A 128 -1.92 12.01 0.43
N ILE A 129 -0.77 12.25 -0.20
CA ILE A 129 0.00 13.50 -0.08
C ILE A 129 -0.27 14.48 -1.24
N GLY A 130 -1.27 14.18 -2.10
CA GLY A 130 -1.66 15.02 -3.22
C GLY A 130 -1.15 14.50 -4.57
N GLY A 131 -1.76 14.96 -5.68
CA GLY A 131 -1.37 14.56 -7.04
C GLY A 131 -1.50 13.08 -7.38
N GLY A 132 -2.18 12.29 -6.53
CA GLY A 132 -2.22 10.82 -6.64
C GLY A 132 -1.05 10.11 -5.98
N ALA A 133 -0.07 10.85 -5.44
CA ALA A 133 1.03 10.29 -4.66
C ALA A 133 0.55 9.90 -3.24
N ILE A 134 1.15 8.87 -2.71
CA ILE A 134 0.83 8.32 -1.39
C ILE A 134 2.10 8.00 -0.58
N GLU A 135 1.93 7.89 0.71
CA GLU A 135 2.91 7.32 1.63
C GLU A 135 2.28 6.16 2.40
N ILE A 136 3.08 5.14 2.69
CA ILE A 136 2.71 4.03 3.56
C ILE A 136 3.54 4.16 4.84
N ARG A 137 2.89 4.53 5.93
CA ARG A 137 3.58 4.88 7.17
C ARG A 137 3.53 3.81 8.26
N ARG A 138 2.58 2.86 8.16
CA ARG A 138 2.50 1.77 9.11
C ARG A 138 1.88 0.53 8.47
N LEU A 139 2.45 -0.62 8.78
CA LEU A 139 1.97 -1.94 8.39
C LEU A 139 1.89 -2.84 9.62
N VAL A 140 0.93 -3.78 9.63
CA VAL A 140 0.94 -4.89 10.60
C VAL A 140 0.88 -6.19 9.83
N ILE A 141 1.87 -7.04 10.01
CA ILE A 141 2.03 -8.32 9.32
C ILE A 141 2.45 -9.36 10.36
N HIS A 142 1.64 -10.42 10.54
CA HIS A 142 1.89 -11.43 11.58
C HIS A 142 2.13 -10.79 12.97
N ASP A 143 1.28 -9.82 13.34
CA ASP A 143 1.35 -9.03 14.56
C ASP A 143 2.63 -8.19 14.77
N ILE A 144 3.51 -8.16 13.75
CA ILE A 144 4.69 -7.29 13.74
C ILE A 144 4.29 -5.95 13.15
N VAL A 145 4.57 -4.89 13.90
CA VAL A 145 4.43 -3.51 13.42
C VAL A 145 5.68 -3.13 12.64
N VAL A 146 5.49 -2.68 11.41
CA VAL A 146 6.53 -2.17 10.52
C VAL A 146 6.20 -0.71 10.23
N GLU A 147 7.16 0.17 10.48
CA GLU A 147 7.02 1.62 10.28
C GLU A 147 8.08 2.09 9.27
N PRO A 148 7.75 2.03 7.97
CA PRO A 148 8.66 2.49 6.92
C PRO A 148 8.81 4.01 6.93
N SER A 149 9.78 4.52 6.17
CA SER A 149 9.97 5.98 5.99
C SER A 149 8.73 6.69 5.40
N GLY A 150 7.84 5.91 4.81
CA GLY A 150 6.59 6.37 4.18
C GLY A 150 6.70 6.47 2.66
N THR A 151 7.86 6.75 2.13
CA THR A 151 8.08 6.96 0.69
C THR A 151 8.13 5.63 -0.07
N LEU A 152 7.39 5.52 -1.16
CA LEU A 152 7.47 4.37 -2.07
C LEU A 152 8.61 4.54 -3.08
N PRO A 153 9.20 3.45 -3.59
CA PRO A 153 8.80 2.06 -3.36
C PRO A 153 9.47 1.43 -2.13
N ILE A 154 8.80 0.42 -1.55
CA ILE A 154 9.27 -0.33 -0.39
C ILE A 154 9.31 -1.83 -0.74
N VAL A 155 10.38 -2.51 -0.36
CA VAL A 155 10.45 -3.97 -0.43
C VAL A 155 10.39 -4.56 0.96
N LEU A 156 9.48 -5.52 1.15
CA LEU A 156 9.38 -6.31 2.37
C LEU A 156 9.70 -7.78 2.06
N PHE A 157 10.53 -8.40 2.88
CA PHE A 157 10.76 -9.83 2.83
C PHE A 157 10.37 -10.45 4.16
N ILE A 158 9.34 -11.28 4.15
CA ILE A 158 8.81 -11.97 5.33
C ILE A 158 9.50 -13.33 5.41
N ASP A 159 10.42 -13.49 6.37
CA ASP A 159 11.24 -14.68 6.53
C ASP A 159 10.80 -15.54 7.74
N PRO A 160 10.03 -16.61 7.53
CA PRO A 160 9.65 -17.54 8.58
C PRO A 160 10.83 -18.41 9.03
N GLU A 161 11.88 -18.54 8.22
CA GLU A 161 13.07 -19.32 8.58
C GLU A 161 14.02 -18.54 9.50
N ARG A 162 13.91 -17.21 9.57
CA ARG A 162 14.72 -16.28 10.39
C ARG A 162 16.23 -16.44 10.14
N LYS A 163 16.58 -16.75 8.90
CA LYS A 163 17.98 -17.04 8.51
C LYS A 163 18.68 -15.79 7.97
N ILE A 164 19.76 -15.38 8.64
CA ILE A 164 20.62 -14.26 8.18
C ILE A 164 21.11 -14.46 6.74
N LYS A 165 21.29 -15.72 6.30
CA LYS A 165 21.67 -16.05 4.93
C LYS A 165 20.64 -15.53 3.91
N ASN A 166 19.35 -15.64 4.21
CA ASN A 166 18.27 -15.16 3.33
C ASN A 166 18.34 -13.64 3.18
N GLN A 167 18.52 -12.93 4.29
CA GLN A 167 18.72 -11.48 4.28
C GLN A 167 19.94 -11.09 3.45
N ARG A 168 21.10 -11.66 3.72
CA ARG A 168 22.35 -11.34 3.01
C ARG A 168 22.21 -11.55 1.49
N SER A 169 21.56 -12.64 1.10
CA SER A 169 21.28 -12.93 -0.31
C SER A 169 20.42 -11.84 -0.96
N LEU A 170 19.33 -11.44 -0.30
CA LEU A 170 18.45 -10.38 -0.80
C LEU A 170 19.14 -9.02 -0.81
N THR A 171 19.84 -8.67 0.26
CA THR A 171 20.59 -7.40 0.35
C THR A 171 21.59 -7.27 -0.80
N SER A 172 22.41 -8.31 -1.03
CA SER A 172 23.39 -8.31 -2.13
C SER A 172 22.71 -8.22 -3.50
N PHE A 173 21.58 -8.90 -3.69
CA PHE A 173 20.82 -8.81 -4.93
C PHE A 173 20.29 -7.38 -5.16
N LEU A 174 19.69 -6.76 -4.15
CA LEU A 174 19.17 -5.41 -4.28
C LEU A 174 20.29 -4.39 -4.51
N GLN A 175 21.40 -4.47 -3.80
CA GLN A 175 22.54 -3.57 -4.02
C GLN A 175 23.06 -3.59 -5.46
N GLN A 176 23.00 -4.74 -6.14
CA GLN A 176 23.47 -4.88 -7.51
C GLN A 176 22.45 -4.43 -8.55
N LYS A 177 21.16 -4.65 -8.31
CA LYS A 177 20.09 -4.49 -9.31
C LYS A 177 19.20 -3.28 -9.09
N ALA A 178 18.99 -2.89 -7.85
CA ALA A 178 18.08 -1.84 -7.44
C ALA A 178 18.50 -1.28 -6.08
N PRO A 179 19.35 -0.26 -6.04
CA PRO A 179 19.87 0.28 -4.78
C PRO A 179 18.74 0.83 -3.89
N PHE A 180 18.96 0.72 -2.60
CA PHE A 180 18.08 1.22 -1.54
C PHE A 180 18.80 2.25 -0.66
N ASN A 181 18.04 3.12 -0.02
CA ASN A 181 18.55 4.17 0.88
C ASN A 181 18.80 3.60 2.27
N GLU A 182 17.85 2.82 2.78
CA GLU A 182 17.86 2.30 4.13
C GLU A 182 17.28 0.88 4.18
N SER A 183 17.67 0.12 5.18
CA SER A 183 17.05 -1.17 5.48
C SER A 183 16.87 -1.36 6.98
N ARG A 184 15.76 -1.97 7.37
CA ARG A 184 15.39 -2.25 8.76
C ARG A 184 15.01 -3.71 8.93
N ILE A 185 15.12 -4.20 10.17
CA ILE A 185 14.76 -5.57 10.53
C ILE A 185 13.79 -5.51 11.71
N TYR A 186 12.64 -6.13 11.54
CA TYR A 186 11.65 -6.33 12.59
C TYR A 186 11.62 -7.81 12.95
N LYS A 187 11.71 -8.12 14.24
CA LYS A 187 11.89 -9.49 14.72
C LYS A 187 10.75 -9.92 15.62
N SER A 188 10.26 -11.13 15.43
CA SER A 188 9.38 -11.84 16.36
C SER A 188 9.88 -13.27 16.56
N PRO A 189 9.29 -14.03 17.50
CA PRO A 189 9.64 -15.44 17.69
C PRO A 189 9.47 -16.29 16.43
N ASP A 190 8.49 -15.96 15.57
CA ASP A 190 8.10 -16.80 14.44
C ASP A 190 8.57 -16.28 13.09
N TYR A 191 8.79 -14.96 12.96
CA TYR A 191 9.11 -14.31 11.69
C TYR A 191 10.15 -13.20 11.88
N TYR A 192 10.98 -13.00 10.84
CA TYR A 192 11.71 -11.75 10.64
C TYR A 192 11.15 -11.05 9.41
N ILE A 193 10.96 -9.73 9.49
CA ILE A 193 10.59 -8.90 8.35
C ILE A 193 11.76 -7.97 8.06
N TYR A 194 12.28 -8.09 6.86
CA TYR A 194 13.31 -7.19 6.34
C TYR A 194 12.62 -6.17 5.44
N GLU A 195 12.83 -4.91 5.72
CA GLU A 195 12.32 -3.77 4.97
C GLU A 195 13.48 -3.07 4.28
N TYR A 196 13.23 -2.60 3.05
CA TYR A 196 14.16 -1.82 2.26
C TYR A 196 13.43 -0.63 1.63
N ASP A 197 13.87 0.60 1.94
CA ASP A 197 13.43 1.84 1.30
C ASP A 197 14.20 2.00 0.00
N MET A 198 13.54 1.79 -1.13
CA MET A 198 14.19 1.75 -2.44
C MET A 198 14.34 3.15 -3.02
N GLN A 199 15.41 3.37 -3.80
CA GLN A 199 15.66 4.66 -4.45
C GLN A 199 14.72 4.90 -5.64
N ASN A 200 14.35 3.86 -6.38
CA ASN A 200 13.56 3.95 -7.60
C ASN A 200 12.57 2.81 -7.73
N TYR A 201 11.47 3.07 -8.45
CA TYR A 201 10.51 2.03 -8.82
C TYR A 201 11.14 0.96 -9.71
N PHE A 202 10.70 -0.27 -9.51
CA PHE A 202 11.19 -1.41 -10.28
C PHE A 202 10.49 -1.55 -11.63
N LYS A 203 11.25 -2.01 -12.60
CA LYS A 203 10.66 -2.58 -13.82
C LYS A 203 9.94 -3.90 -13.47
N SER A 204 8.84 -4.18 -14.16
CA SER A 204 8.06 -5.41 -13.94
C SER A 204 8.87 -6.70 -14.05
N SER A 205 9.90 -6.71 -14.92
CA SER A 205 10.84 -7.83 -15.06
C SER A 205 11.61 -8.13 -13.77
N LEU A 206 12.09 -7.08 -13.08
CA LEU A 206 12.83 -7.23 -11.82
C LEU A 206 11.92 -7.70 -10.69
N ILE A 207 10.68 -7.20 -10.62
CA ILE A 207 9.67 -7.70 -9.66
C ILE A 207 9.42 -9.20 -9.89
N GLY A 208 9.32 -9.63 -11.15
CA GLY A 208 9.19 -11.04 -11.52
C GLY A 208 10.38 -11.89 -11.09
N GLU A 209 11.61 -11.39 -11.26
CA GLU A 209 12.84 -12.05 -10.81
C GLU A 209 12.87 -12.19 -9.28
N LEU A 210 12.57 -11.10 -8.55
CA LEU A 210 12.50 -11.10 -7.09
C LEU A 210 11.49 -12.13 -6.57
N LYS A 211 10.26 -12.13 -7.11
CA LYS A 211 9.20 -13.06 -6.69
C LYS A 211 9.51 -14.53 -7.00
N LYS A 212 10.26 -14.81 -8.05
CA LYS A 212 10.74 -16.18 -8.37
C LYS A 212 11.82 -16.63 -7.40
N LYS A 213 12.72 -15.73 -7.01
CA LYS A 213 13.90 -16.06 -6.19
C LYS A 213 13.58 -16.08 -4.71
N TYR A 214 12.72 -15.18 -4.24
CA TYR A 214 12.37 -15.02 -2.83
C TYR A 214 10.87 -15.22 -2.63
N LYS A 215 10.50 -16.32 -1.96
CA LYS A 215 9.12 -16.52 -1.50
C LYS A 215 8.79 -15.47 -0.43
N ASN A 216 7.55 -15.04 -0.34
CA ASN A 216 7.06 -14.05 0.64
C ASN A 216 7.69 -12.66 0.51
N ILE A 217 8.16 -12.28 -0.69
CA ILE A 217 8.59 -10.92 -0.98
C ILE A 217 7.39 -10.09 -1.44
N VAL A 218 7.27 -8.88 -0.91
CA VAL A 218 6.27 -7.90 -1.27
C VAL A 218 6.97 -6.65 -1.77
N CYS A 219 6.53 -6.12 -2.93
CA CYS A 219 7.02 -4.87 -3.49
C CYS A 219 5.85 -3.88 -3.54
N LEU A 220 5.88 -2.90 -2.66
CA LEU A 220 4.92 -1.80 -2.55
C LEU A 220 5.37 -0.61 -3.40
#